data_8986443f4d8752c5fa3b27381aa72cc1
#
_entry.id   8986443f4d8752c5fa3b27381aa72cc1
#
_cell.length_a   1.000
_cell.length_b   1.000
_cell.length_c   1.000
_cell.angle_alpha   90.00
_cell.angle_beta   90.00
_cell.angle_gamma   90.00
#
_symmetry.space_group_name_H-M   'P 1'
#
loop_
_entity.id
_entity.type
_entity.pdbx_description
1 polymer ?
#
loop_
_entity_poly.entity_id
_entity_poly.type
_entity_poly.pdbx_seq_one_letter_code
_entity_poly.pdbx_strand_id
1 'polypeptide(L)'
;MPAGDHSLVARFKKGATPQSTVTTKTSGSGTVTKAPAKRAEREGADLLHQAVPAAGWDFAGRRLDGSYAGDDDTVAVDVGTEDMEFTAVFERKRYALKVECAGGRGNVSLSQDGPYSDGDTVLATTVPDPGYVFVDRLLDGEPYGGDEERALVETAVGFEEEGHTLTAVFARA
;
A
#
# COMPACT_ATOMS: atom_id res chain seq x y z
N MET A 1 32.92 14.25 78.37
CA MET A 1 31.94 13.50 77.55
C MET A 1 32.49 13.46 76.13
N PRO A 2 32.97 12.34 75.60
CA PRO A 2 33.40 12.30 74.23
C PRO A 2 32.18 12.41 73.29
N ALA A 3 32.27 13.30 72.31
CA ALA A 3 31.30 13.40 71.25
C ALA A 3 31.38 12.11 70.39
N GLY A 4 30.31 11.31 70.41
CA GLY A 4 30.25 10.12 69.57
C GLY A 4 30.12 10.49 68.12
N ASP A 5 31.01 9.97 67.27
CA ASP A 5 30.91 10.05 65.84
C ASP A 5 29.63 9.37 65.36
N HIS A 6 28.69 10.14 64.84
CA HIS A 6 27.49 9.64 64.20
C HIS A 6 27.70 9.53 62.71
N SER A 7 27.75 8.31 62.19
CA SER A 7 27.81 8.05 60.75
C SER A 7 26.40 7.89 60.18
N LEU A 8 25.99 8.76 59.25
CA LEU A 8 24.76 8.66 58.50
C LEU A 8 25.02 7.97 57.15
N VAL A 9 24.54 6.76 56.96
CA VAL A 9 24.61 6.03 55.68
C VAL A 9 23.30 6.16 54.96
N ALA A 10 23.30 6.96 53.90
CA ALA A 10 22.15 7.01 52.97
C ALA A 10 22.29 5.87 51.96
N ARG A 11 21.27 4.98 51.90
CA ARG A 11 21.15 3.93 50.89
C ARG A 11 20.17 4.36 49.82
N PHE A 12 20.67 4.56 48.61
CA PHE A 12 19.85 4.84 47.45
C PHE A 12 19.50 3.51 46.75
N LYS A 13 18.22 3.25 46.56
CA LYS A 13 17.74 2.16 45.69
C LYS A 13 17.56 2.75 44.31
N LYS A 14 18.19 2.16 43.30
CA LYS A 14 17.91 2.52 41.90
C LYS A 14 16.41 2.29 41.65
N GLY A 15 15.69 3.32 41.30
CA GLY A 15 14.29 3.22 40.89
C GLY A 15 14.18 2.26 39.70
N ALA A 16 13.04 1.62 39.56
CA ALA A 16 12.74 0.87 38.33
C ALA A 16 12.79 1.85 37.16
N THR A 17 13.50 1.51 36.09
CA THR A 17 13.46 2.30 34.86
C THR A 17 12.03 2.26 34.34
N PRO A 18 11.41 3.40 34.01
CA PRO A 18 10.10 3.42 33.37
C PRO A 18 10.10 2.50 32.14
N GLN A 19 9.01 1.79 31.96
CA GLN A 19 8.79 0.94 30.80
C GLN A 19 7.45 1.34 30.19
N SER A 20 7.43 1.51 28.88
CA SER A 20 6.23 1.79 28.11
C SER A 20 6.02 0.71 27.07
N THR A 21 4.78 0.58 26.60
CA THR A 21 4.37 -0.39 25.58
C THR A 21 4.23 0.32 24.24
N VAL A 22 4.87 -0.21 23.20
CA VAL A 22 4.62 0.22 21.83
C VAL A 22 3.75 -0.83 21.14
N THR A 23 2.49 -0.48 20.94
CA THR A 23 1.50 -1.31 20.24
C THR A 23 1.61 -1.06 18.74
N THR A 24 1.70 -2.13 17.96
CA THR A 24 1.79 -2.05 16.50
C THR A 24 0.47 -2.49 15.88
N LYS A 25 -0.08 -1.67 14.99
CA LYS A 25 -1.32 -1.92 14.22
C LYS A 25 -1.11 -1.74 12.73
N THR A 26 -2.04 -2.27 11.95
CA THR A 26 -2.14 -2.05 10.50
C THR A 26 -3.53 -1.56 10.13
N SER A 27 -3.61 -0.66 9.17
CA SER A 27 -4.82 -0.25 8.47
C SER A 27 -4.65 -0.64 7.00
N GLY A 28 -5.57 -1.42 6.44
CA GLY A 28 -5.37 -2.07 5.14
C GLY A 28 -4.65 -3.41 5.27
N SER A 29 -4.10 -3.92 4.16
CA SER A 29 -3.47 -5.25 4.13
C SER A 29 -1.95 -5.15 3.99
N GLY A 30 -1.25 -5.68 4.96
CA GLY A 30 0.20 -5.69 5.05
C GLY A 30 0.65 -6.16 6.42
N THR A 31 1.94 -6.16 6.66
CA THR A 31 2.54 -6.57 7.92
C THR A 31 3.49 -5.49 8.43
N VAL A 32 3.65 -5.42 9.75
CA VAL A 32 4.68 -4.58 10.38
C VAL A 32 5.54 -5.47 11.26
N THR A 33 6.83 -5.40 11.06
CA THR A 33 7.83 -6.01 11.95
C THR A 33 8.37 -4.96 12.90
N LYS A 34 8.60 -5.34 14.15
CA LYS A 34 9.19 -4.51 15.19
C LYS A 34 10.47 -5.17 15.71
N ALA A 35 11.56 -4.45 15.70
CA ALA A 35 12.83 -4.93 16.23
C ALA A 35 13.41 -3.95 17.30
N PRO A 36 13.75 -4.44 18.49
CA PRO A 36 13.56 -5.80 19.01
C PRO A 36 12.09 -6.13 19.30
N ALA A 37 11.70 -7.39 19.13
CA ALA A 37 10.33 -7.86 19.33
C ALA A 37 10.00 -8.07 20.81
N LYS A 38 10.03 -7.03 21.61
CA LYS A 38 9.69 -7.04 23.04
C LYS A 38 8.32 -6.45 23.28
N ARG A 39 7.70 -6.81 24.40
CA ARG A 39 6.39 -6.31 24.80
C ARG A 39 6.44 -4.94 25.48
N ALA A 40 7.47 -4.70 26.26
CA ALA A 40 7.70 -3.45 26.97
C ALA A 40 9.15 -3.00 26.75
N GLU A 41 9.31 -1.73 26.52
CA GLU A 41 10.61 -1.12 26.21
C GLU A 41 10.96 -0.10 27.28
N ARG A 42 12.25 0.23 27.36
CA ARG A 42 12.74 1.26 28.26
C ARG A 42 12.70 2.60 27.55
N GLU A 43 12.44 3.65 28.30
CA GLU A 43 12.60 5.03 27.83
C GLU A 43 13.95 5.23 27.12
N GLY A 44 13.95 5.90 25.97
CA GLY A 44 15.12 6.13 25.12
C GLY A 44 15.59 4.89 24.35
N ALA A 45 14.79 3.84 24.23
CA ALA A 45 15.07 2.74 23.30
C ALA A 45 14.59 3.07 21.90
N ASP A 46 15.43 2.80 20.90
CA ASP A 46 15.04 2.85 19.49
C ASP A 46 14.38 1.55 19.07
N LEU A 47 13.16 1.64 18.57
CA LEU A 47 12.45 0.52 17.94
C LEU A 47 12.37 0.71 16.44
N LEU A 48 12.99 -0.20 15.71
CA LEU A 48 12.86 -0.24 14.26
C LEU A 48 11.53 -0.90 13.88
N HIS A 49 10.70 -0.16 13.16
CA HIS A 49 9.48 -0.67 12.53
C HIS A 49 9.67 -0.72 11.03
N GLN A 50 9.31 -1.83 10.42
CA GLN A 50 9.30 -2.00 8.98
C GLN A 50 7.92 -2.46 8.53
N ALA A 51 7.31 -1.71 7.62
CA ALA A 51 6.03 -2.01 6.99
C ALA A 51 6.27 -2.72 5.66
N VAL A 52 5.55 -3.83 5.45
CA VAL A 52 5.61 -4.61 4.20
C VAL A 52 4.18 -4.74 3.68
N PRO A 53 3.85 -4.09 2.55
CA PRO A 53 2.53 -4.21 1.94
C PRO A 53 2.25 -5.65 1.50
N ALA A 54 0.98 -6.05 1.54
CA ALA A 54 0.53 -7.28 0.89
C ALA A 54 0.46 -7.09 -0.64
N ALA A 55 0.36 -8.19 -1.39
CA ALA A 55 0.16 -8.12 -2.84
C ALA A 55 -1.09 -7.27 -3.16
N GLY A 56 -0.99 -6.40 -4.15
CA GLY A 56 -2.05 -5.46 -4.55
C GLY A 56 -2.25 -4.26 -3.59
N TRP A 57 -1.32 -4.02 -2.67
CA TRP A 57 -1.35 -2.92 -1.72
C TRP A 57 -0.04 -2.13 -1.74
N ASP A 58 -0.12 -0.86 -1.44
CA ASP A 58 1.02 0.04 -1.25
C ASP A 58 1.06 0.54 0.19
N PHE A 59 2.25 0.87 0.65
CA PHE A 59 2.40 1.57 1.91
C PHE A 59 2.06 3.06 1.70
N ALA A 60 1.04 3.55 2.41
CA ALA A 60 0.54 4.91 2.27
C ALA A 60 1.01 5.85 3.40
N GLY A 61 1.69 5.30 4.41
CA GLY A 61 2.26 6.09 5.49
C GLY A 61 2.06 5.46 6.86
N ARG A 62 2.52 6.16 7.88
CA ARG A 62 2.42 5.72 9.27
C ARG A 62 1.78 6.77 10.15
N ARG A 63 1.23 6.30 11.27
CA ARG A 63 0.70 7.15 12.33
C ARG A 63 1.32 6.77 13.66
N LEU A 64 1.59 7.75 14.49
CA LEU A 64 1.93 7.60 15.91
C LEU A 64 0.81 8.24 16.71
N ASP A 65 0.22 7.47 17.61
CA ASP A 65 -0.92 7.91 18.45
C ASP A 65 -2.04 8.58 17.65
N GLY A 66 -2.34 8.00 16.47
CA GLY A 66 -3.35 8.50 15.53
C GLY A 66 -2.93 9.66 14.63
N SER A 67 -1.81 10.34 14.91
CA SER A 67 -1.30 11.45 14.12
C SER A 67 -0.37 10.96 13.00
N TYR A 68 -0.47 11.58 11.80
CA TYR A 68 0.42 11.26 10.69
C TYR A 68 1.89 11.50 11.08
N ALA A 69 2.75 10.54 10.80
CA ALA A 69 4.15 10.52 11.21
C ALA A 69 5.15 10.24 10.06
N GLY A 70 4.68 10.28 8.80
CA GLY A 70 5.52 10.14 7.61
C GLY A 70 5.16 8.92 6.74
N ASP A 71 5.87 8.77 5.64
CA ASP A 71 5.67 7.81 4.56
C ASP A 71 6.86 6.87 4.29
N ASP A 72 7.92 6.94 5.12
CA ASP A 72 8.98 5.92 5.05
C ASP A 72 8.45 4.59 5.60
N ASP A 73 8.65 3.51 4.85
CA ASP A 73 8.25 2.16 5.23
C ASP A 73 9.06 1.58 6.40
N THR A 74 10.23 2.13 6.61
CA THR A 74 11.15 1.76 7.71
C THR A 74 11.47 2.98 8.56
N VAL A 75 11.24 2.86 9.87
CA VAL A 75 11.48 3.96 10.81
C VAL A 75 11.96 3.47 12.16
N ALA A 76 12.91 4.22 12.76
CA ALA A 76 13.23 4.11 14.17
C ALA A 76 12.27 5.01 14.98
N VAL A 77 11.64 4.46 15.98
CA VAL A 77 10.74 5.17 16.89
C VAL A 77 11.37 5.22 18.26
N ASP A 78 11.62 6.42 18.79
CA ASP A 78 12.07 6.63 20.15
C ASP A 78 10.96 6.32 21.15
N VAL A 79 11.27 5.46 22.10
CA VAL A 79 10.33 5.09 23.16
C VAL A 79 10.33 6.14 24.26
N GLY A 80 9.20 6.79 24.46
CA GLY A 80 8.97 7.73 25.54
C GLY A 80 8.61 7.06 26.87
N THR A 81 8.13 7.86 27.80
CA THR A 81 7.67 7.41 29.14
C THR A 81 6.25 6.88 29.13
N GLU A 82 5.47 7.14 28.07
CA GLU A 82 4.08 6.76 27.92
C GLU A 82 3.93 5.66 26.88
N ASP A 83 2.83 4.91 26.98
CA ASP A 83 2.47 3.93 25.96
C ASP A 83 2.20 4.61 24.63
N MET A 84 2.63 3.99 23.53
CA MET A 84 2.55 4.53 22.17
C MET A 84 1.85 3.54 21.24
N GLU A 85 1.15 4.06 20.25
CA GLU A 85 0.54 3.27 19.19
C GLU A 85 1.19 3.63 17.84
N PHE A 86 1.82 2.64 17.21
CA PHE A 86 2.31 2.72 15.84
C PHE A 86 1.31 2.06 14.90
N THR A 87 0.82 2.78 13.91
CA THR A 87 -0.08 2.23 12.88
C THR A 87 0.53 2.41 11.50
N ALA A 88 0.78 1.31 10.78
CA ALA A 88 1.09 1.35 9.35
C ALA A 88 -0.22 1.40 8.55
N VAL A 89 -0.28 2.30 7.58
CA VAL A 89 -1.43 2.48 6.70
C VAL A 89 -1.06 1.93 5.32
N PHE A 90 -1.88 1.01 4.83
CA PHE A 90 -1.77 0.45 3.49
C PHE A 90 -3.02 0.81 2.70
N GLU A 91 -2.84 1.14 1.43
CA GLU A 91 -3.92 1.42 0.49
C GLU A 91 -3.86 0.45 -0.69
N ARG A 92 -5.00 0.16 -1.30
CA ARG A 92 -5.04 -0.67 -2.50
C ARG A 92 -4.34 0.03 -3.65
N LYS A 93 -3.51 -0.69 -4.39
CA LYS A 93 -2.94 -0.22 -5.64
C LYS A 93 -4.05 0.22 -6.59
N ARG A 94 -3.78 1.28 -7.34
CA ARG A 94 -4.70 1.86 -8.31
C ARG A 94 -4.11 1.73 -9.70
N TYR A 95 -4.91 1.22 -10.63
CA TYR A 95 -4.51 1.00 -12.03
C TYR A 95 -5.36 1.85 -12.96
N ALA A 96 -4.77 2.34 -14.04
CA ALA A 96 -5.49 3.02 -15.11
C ALA A 96 -5.57 2.12 -16.35
N LEU A 97 -6.68 2.16 -17.08
CA LEU A 97 -6.82 1.55 -18.38
C LEU A 97 -7.08 2.67 -19.41
N LYS A 98 -6.14 2.86 -20.32
CA LYS A 98 -6.30 3.75 -21.48
C LYS A 98 -6.95 2.96 -22.61
N VAL A 99 -7.85 3.58 -23.34
CA VAL A 99 -8.49 2.99 -24.50
C VAL A 99 -8.14 3.74 -25.76
N GLU A 100 -7.72 3.02 -26.80
CA GLU A 100 -7.37 3.56 -28.11
C GLU A 100 -8.08 2.81 -29.24
N CYS A 101 -8.24 3.48 -30.39
CA CYS A 101 -8.74 2.89 -31.63
C CYS A 101 -7.67 3.04 -32.69
N ALA A 102 -7.38 1.97 -33.44
CA ALA A 102 -6.39 1.95 -34.51
C ALA A 102 -6.96 1.34 -35.81
N GLY A 103 -6.34 1.67 -36.95
CA GLY A 103 -6.61 1.07 -38.27
C GLY A 103 -7.90 1.51 -38.95
N GLY A 104 -8.84 2.10 -38.23
CA GLY A 104 -10.15 2.48 -38.74
C GLY A 104 -10.95 3.33 -37.78
N ARG A 105 -12.29 3.28 -37.92
CA ARG A 105 -13.22 4.02 -37.08
C ARG A 105 -14.14 3.10 -36.30
N GLY A 106 -14.32 3.40 -35.04
CA GLY A 106 -15.21 2.71 -34.12
C GLY A 106 -15.12 3.33 -32.73
N ASN A 107 -15.87 2.79 -31.83
CA ASN A 107 -15.90 3.22 -30.45
C ASN A 107 -15.62 2.04 -29.50
N VAL A 108 -14.97 2.32 -28.39
CA VAL A 108 -14.80 1.38 -27.29
C VAL A 108 -15.36 2.02 -26.03
N SER A 109 -16.24 1.31 -25.35
CA SER A 109 -16.80 1.71 -24.06
C SER A 109 -16.41 0.71 -22.98
N LEU A 110 -16.16 1.22 -21.78
CA LEU A 110 -15.85 0.41 -20.60
C LEU A 110 -17.09 0.30 -19.71
N SER A 111 -17.27 -0.86 -19.06
CA SER A 111 -18.40 -1.10 -18.15
C SER A 111 -18.37 -0.22 -16.91
N GLN A 112 -17.18 0.27 -16.55
CA GLN A 112 -16.96 1.20 -15.45
C GLN A 112 -15.70 2.04 -15.71
N ASP A 113 -15.67 3.26 -15.20
CA ASP A 113 -14.51 4.14 -15.26
C ASP A 113 -13.49 3.78 -14.16
N GLY A 114 -12.20 4.00 -14.44
CA GLY A 114 -11.13 3.84 -13.46
C GLY A 114 -11.08 4.96 -12.41
N PRO A 115 -10.15 4.90 -11.48
CA PRO A 115 -9.09 3.92 -11.39
C PRO A 115 -9.55 2.57 -10.84
N TYR A 116 -8.88 1.49 -11.26
CA TYR A 116 -9.18 0.12 -10.88
C TYR A 116 -8.28 -0.34 -9.74
N SER A 117 -8.73 -1.34 -8.98
CA SER A 117 -7.95 -2.00 -7.94
C SER A 117 -7.54 -3.40 -8.39
N ASP A 118 -6.61 -3.98 -7.67
CA ASP A 118 -6.21 -5.37 -7.87
C ASP A 118 -7.42 -6.32 -7.77
N GLY A 119 -7.58 -7.21 -8.76
CA GLY A 119 -8.71 -8.14 -8.89
C GLY A 119 -9.98 -7.54 -9.49
N ASP A 120 -10.02 -6.24 -9.83
CA ASP A 120 -11.15 -5.67 -10.55
C ASP A 120 -11.21 -6.22 -11.98
N THR A 121 -12.43 -6.37 -12.49
CA THR A 121 -12.70 -6.83 -13.85
C THR A 121 -13.45 -5.75 -14.61
N VAL A 122 -12.95 -5.37 -15.78
CA VAL A 122 -13.55 -4.36 -16.66
C VAL A 122 -13.96 -5.00 -17.96
N LEU A 123 -15.21 -4.77 -18.38
CA LEU A 123 -15.71 -5.19 -19.66
C LEU A 123 -15.56 -4.04 -20.67
N ALA A 124 -14.79 -4.27 -21.73
CA ALA A 124 -14.67 -3.35 -22.86
C ALA A 124 -15.56 -3.84 -24.01
N THR A 125 -16.43 -2.97 -24.50
CA THR A 125 -17.31 -3.24 -25.65
C THR A 125 -16.87 -2.41 -26.83
N THR A 126 -16.60 -3.03 -27.97
CA THR A 126 -16.19 -2.38 -29.22
C THR A 126 -17.36 -2.32 -30.20
N VAL A 127 -17.55 -1.17 -30.84
CA VAL A 127 -18.59 -0.95 -31.87
C VAL A 127 -17.94 -0.30 -33.08
N PRO A 128 -17.81 -1.00 -34.23
CA PRO A 128 -17.31 -0.41 -35.48
C PRO A 128 -18.27 0.65 -36.03
N ASP A 129 -17.74 1.70 -36.63
CA ASP A 129 -18.52 2.67 -37.41
C ASP A 129 -19.05 2.04 -38.71
N PRO A 130 -20.11 2.60 -39.34
CA PRO A 130 -20.59 2.16 -40.63
C PRO A 130 -19.49 2.10 -41.69
N GLY A 131 -19.33 0.93 -42.34
CA GLY A 131 -18.29 0.68 -43.33
C GLY A 131 -16.95 0.24 -42.75
N TYR A 132 -16.91 -0.07 -41.46
CA TYR A 132 -15.74 -0.64 -40.79
C TYR A 132 -16.13 -1.95 -40.10
N VAL A 133 -15.14 -2.80 -39.88
CA VAL A 133 -15.23 -4.05 -39.11
C VAL A 133 -14.21 -4.06 -38.01
N PHE A 134 -14.52 -4.70 -36.92
CA PHE A 134 -13.57 -5.02 -35.87
C PHE A 134 -12.63 -6.11 -36.37
N VAL A 135 -11.33 -5.97 -36.08
CA VAL A 135 -10.28 -6.91 -36.53
C VAL A 135 -9.63 -7.60 -35.34
N ASP A 136 -9.20 -6.82 -34.36
CA ASP A 136 -8.42 -7.36 -33.24
C ASP A 136 -8.41 -6.38 -32.05
N ARG A 137 -7.92 -6.87 -30.92
CA ARG A 137 -7.59 -6.08 -29.73
C ARG A 137 -6.16 -6.33 -29.30
N LEU A 138 -5.51 -5.27 -28.89
CA LEU A 138 -4.17 -5.35 -28.32
C LEU A 138 -4.22 -4.82 -26.90
N LEU A 139 -3.58 -5.54 -25.97
CA LEU A 139 -3.27 -5.04 -24.62
C LEU A 139 -1.79 -4.76 -24.57
N ASP A 140 -1.42 -3.50 -24.34
CA ASP A 140 -0.03 -3.02 -24.35
C ASP A 140 0.73 -3.39 -25.64
N GLY A 141 0.01 -3.41 -26.76
CA GLY A 141 0.56 -3.73 -28.07
C GLY A 141 0.57 -5.22 -28.46
N GLU A 142 0.26 -6.12 -27.52
CA GLU A 142 0.19 -7.56 -27.79
C GLU A 142 -1.27 -8.02 -28.06
N PRO A 143 -1.50 -8.98 -28.99
CA PRO A 143 -2.83 -9.48 -29.27
C PRO A 143 -3.56 -9.99 -28.01
N TYR A 144 -4.79 -9.51 -27.80
CA TYR A 144 -5.57 -9.82 -26.62
C TYR A 144 -7.00 -10.27 -26.97
N GLY A 145 -7.14 -11.51 -27.35
CA GLY A 145 -8.43 -12.15 -27.65
C GLY A 145 -9.10 -11.69 -28.94
N GLY A 146 -9.90 -12.57 -29.54
CA GLY A 146 -10.51 -12.37 -30.85
C GLY A 146 -12.05 -12.26 -30.85
N ASP A 147 -12.72 -12.10 -29.69
CA ASP A 147 -14.18 -11.98 -29.65
C ASP A 147 -14.63 -10.55 -29.99
N GLU A 148 -15.46 -10.44 -31.00
CA GLU A 148 -15.92 -9.16 -31.57
C GLU A 148 -16.69 -8.26 -30.59
N GLU A 149 -17.29 -8.83 -29.54
CA GLU A 149 -18.19 -8.07 -28.69
C GLU A 149 -17.58 -7.63 -27.36
N ARG A 150 -16.61 -8.35 -26.81
CA ARG A 150 -16.15 -8.10 -25.43
C ARG A 150 -14.68 -8.42 -25.22
N ALA A 151 -13.93 -7.49 -24.64
CA ALA A 151 -12.68 -7.78 -23.99
C ALA A 151 -12.86 -7.72 -22.47
N LEU A 152 -12.52 -8.80 -21.80
CA LEU A 152 -12.38 -8.79 -20.35
C LEU A 152 -10.95 -8.41 -20.03
N VAL A 153 -10.75 -7.31 -19.34
CA VAL A 153 -9.44 -6.88 -18.83
C VAL A 153 -9.43 -7.17 -17.33
N GLU A 154 -8.67 -8.16 -16.94
CA GLU A 154 -8.43 -8.44 -15.52
C GLU A 154 -7.28 -7.58 -15.04
N THR A 155 -7.51 -6.77 -14.01
CA THR A 155 -6.45 -6.08 -13.28
C THR A 155 -5.87 -7.06 -12.27
N ALA A 156 -4.95 -7.91 -12.74
CA ALA A 156 -4.32 -8.91 -11.90
C ALA A 156 -3.18 -8.32 -11.05
N VAL A 157 -2.82 -9.05 -9.99
CA VAL A 157 -1.61 -8.78 -9.20
C VAL A 157 -0.39 -8.77 -10.11
N GLY A 158 0.34 -7.65 -10.15
CA GLY A 158 1.58 -7.54 -10.92
C GLY A 158 1.54 -6.57 -12.09
N PHE A 159 0.46 -5.85 -12.30
CA PHE A 159 0.49 -4.68 -13.16
C PHE A 159 1.37 -3.61 -12.51
N GLU A 160 2.43 -3.21 -13.20
CA GLU A 160 3.30 -2.13 -12.77
C GLU A 160 2.53 -0.80 -12.79
N GLU A 161 3.04 0.22 -12.12
CA GLU A 161 2.38 1.51 -11.84
C GLU A 161 1.97 2.32 -13.09
N GLU A 162 2.36 1.88 -14.27
CA GLU A 162 1.98 2.48 -15.53
C GLU A 162 0.76 1.75 -16.08
N GLY A 163 -0.35 2.47 -16.20
CA GLY A 163 -1.62 1.92 -16.63
C GLY A 163 -1.55 1.20 -17.98
N HIS A 164 -2.45 0.23 -18.17
CA HIS A 164 -2.56 -0.55 -19.40
C HIS A 164 -3.22 0.25 -20.54
N THR A 165 -2.87 -0.08 -21.77
CA THR A 165 -3.51 0.45 -22.97
C THR A 165 -4.23 -0.67 -23.72
N LEU A 166 -5.54 -0.58 -23.83
CA LEU A 166 -6.36 -1.44 -24.67
C LEU A 166 -6.59 -0.75 -26.02
N THR A 167 -6.08 -1.35 -27.09
CA THR A 167 -6.26 -0.83 -28.45
C THR A 167 -7.22 -1.72 -29.21
N ALA A 168 -8.34 -1.15 -29.67
CA ALA A 168 -9.23 -1.82 -30.61
C ALA A 168 -8.78 -1.52 -32.05
N VAL A 169 -8.62 -2.55 -32.86
CA VAL A 169 -8.20 -2.44 -34.27
C VAL A 169 -9.41 -2.63 -35.18
N PHE A 170 -9.62 -1.67 -36.07
CA PHE A 170 -10.70 -1.68 -37.07
C PHE A 170 -10.09 -1.63 -38.47
N ALA A 171 -10.79 -2.26 -39.44
CA ALA A 171 -10.47 -2.16 -40.86
C ALA A 171 -11.69 -1.72 -41.65
N ARG A 172 -11.49 -1.26 -42.87
CA ARG A 172 -12.61 -1.00 -43.82
C ARG A 172 -13.26 -2.32 -44.20
N ALA A 173 -14.59 -2.34 -44.19
CA ALA A 173 -15.40 -3.47 -44.63
C ALA A 173 -15.22 -3.72 -46.16
#